data_c53c092f80e78b001a60b593e8e642cc
#
_entry.id   c53c092f80e78b001a60b593e8e642cc
#
_cell.length_a   1.000
_cell.length_b   1.000
_cell.length_c   1.000
_cell.angle_alpha   90.00
_cell.angle_beta   90.00
_cell.angle_gamma   90.00
#
_symmetry.space_group_name_H-M   'P 1'
#
loop_
_entity.id
_entity.type
_entity.pdbx_description
1 polymer ?
#
loop_
_entity_poly.entity_id
_entity_poly.type
_entity_poly.pdbx_seq_one_letter_code
_entity_poly.pdbx_strand_id
1 'polypeptide(L)'
;MVPERLSADAASAGRLLRRKVLLALTLSSLVPILVLGYLVHRYVQPSLDPANVGRFYGLQALILLTVLGMIAGAYIMWTIGRAFAGMAELLSNETRIAKIGTQSDQVGTLMKSFSSMLGTVEQQAMDINTFAMRLDAAYRELEATNAKLKETSFKDEVTGLYNRRFFSLRLEEEISRFRRFNHPVSVVVLDVDGFKSVNDEFGHAVGDETLRDIAQILMKHSRGINVVSRYGGDEFAVLLVETSKTGARLYADRIRHVVATFPFSQGKTVTASFGVSSLPDDEATTSEGLFRAADEALYAAKRAGKNQVMGAGPAEKAD
;
A
#
# COMPACT_ATOMS: atom_id res chain seq x y z
N MET A 1 -22.70 -28.71 -62.37
CA MET A 1 -21.25 -28.58 -62.04
C MET A 1 -20.95 -27.40 -61.06
N VAL A 2 -21.95 -26.94 -60.29
CA VAL A 2 -21.80 -25.81 -59.35
C VAL A 2 -21.90 -26.22 -57.85
N PRO A 3 -22.49 -27.35 -57.45
CA PRO A 3 -22.68 -27.64 -56.01
C PRO A 3 -21.43 -28.11 -55.25
N GLU A 4 -20.42 -28.69 -55.92
CA GLU A 4 -19.26 -29.21 -55.23
C GLU A 4 -18.25 -28.12 -54.76
N ARG A 5 -18.17 -26.98 -55.43
CA ARG A 5 -17.28 -25.89 -55.03
C ARG A 5 -17.76 -25.16 -53.79
N LEU A 6 -19.08 -24.97 -53.62
CA LEU A 6 -19.65 -24.32 -52.47
C LEU A 6 -19.49 -25.13 -51.15
N SER A 7 -19.53 -26.48 -51.25
CA SER A 7 -19.30 -27.35 -50.09
C SER A 7 -17.84 -27.39 -49.67
N ALA A 8 -16.92 -27.32 -50.61
CA ALA A 8 -15.47 -27.27 -50.34
C ALA A 8 -15.05 -25.93 -49.70
N ASP A 9 -15.64 -24.82 -50.14
CA ASP A 9 -15.37 -23.48 -49.59
C ASP A 9 -15.97 -23.32 -48.18
N ALA A 10 -17.15 -23.84 -47.91
CA ALA A 10 -17.73 -23.83 -46.56
C ALA A 10 -16.92 -24.68 -45.58
N ALA A 11 -16.46 -25.86 -46.01
CA ALA A 11 -15.60 -26.72 -45.19
C ALA A 11 -14.20 -26.12 -44.95
N SER A 12 -13.67 -25.35 -45.90
CA SER A 12 -12.39 -24.66 -45.78
C SER A 12 -12.50 -23.45 -44.82
N ALA A 13 -13.60 -22.66 -44.91
CA ALA A 13 -13.91 -21.54 -44.04
C ALA A 13 -14.11 -21.98 -42.58
N GLY A 14 -14.82 -23.10 -42.37
CA GLY A 14 -15.00 -23.68 -41.03
C GLY A 14 -13.68 -24.14 -40.40
N ARG A 15 -12.78 -24.75 -41.19
CA ARG A 15 -11.43 -25.14 -40.71
C ARG A 15 -10.57 -23.91 -40.37
N LEU A 16 -10.65 -22.86 -41.18
CA LEU A 16 -9.90 -21.61 -40.96
C LEU A 16 -10.38 -20.88 -39.69
N LEU A 17 -11.71 -20.80 -39.50
CA LEU A 17 -12.32 -20.20 -38.30
C LEU A 17 -11.93 -20.97 -37.04
N ARG A 18 -12.00 -22.29 -37.06
CA ARG A 18 -11.60 -23.18 -35.96
C ARG A 18 -10.13 -22.98 -35.58
N ARG A 19 -9.24 -22.84 -36.56
CA ARG A 19 -7.80 -22.60 -36.35
C ARG A 19 -7.55 -21.22 -35.75
N LYS A 20 -8.26 -20.19 -36.18
CA LYS A 20 -8.19 -18.82 -35.61
C LYS A 20 -8.71 -18.75 -34.17
N VAL A 21 -9.82 -19.41 -33.88
CA VAL A 21 -10.39 -19.47 -32.53
C VAL A 21 -9.46 -20.24 -31.58
N LEU A 22 -8.91 -21.38 -32.02
CA LEU A 22 -7.94 -22.11 -31.20
C LEU A 22 -6.65 -21.30 -30.95
N LEU A 23 -6.14 -20.60 -31.95
CA LEU A 23 -4.98 -19.71 -31.80
C LEU A 23 -5.26 -18.54 -30.84
N ALA A 24 -6.44 -17.91 -30.94
CA ALA A 24 -6.83 -16.84 -30.06
C ALA A 24 -6.96 -17.32 -28.60
N LEU A 25 -7.56 -18.48 -28.37
CA LEU A 25 -7.70 -19.08 -27.04
C LEU A 25 -6.34 -19.49 -26.43
N THR A 26 -5.45 -20.08 -27.23
CA THR A 26 -4.11 -20.43 -26.74
C THR A 26 -3.26 -19.20 -26.43
N LEU A 27 -3.32 -18.15 -27.27
CA LEU A 27 -2.58 -16.92 -27.02
C LEU A 27 -3.12 -16.17 -25.78
N SER A 28 -4.43 -16.07 -25.62
CA SER A 28 -5.05 -15.34 -24.51
C SER A 28 -4.86 -16.02 -23.15
N SER A 29 -4.67 -17.34 -23.11
CA SER A 29 -4.48 -18.08 -21.87
C SER A 29 -3.02 -18.41 -21.56
N LEU A 30 -2.21 -18.77 -22.55
CA LEU A 30 -0.84 -19.21 -22.33
C LEU A 30 0.12 -18.04 -22.05
N VAL A 31 -0.06 -16.91 -22.77
CA VAL A 31 0.83 -15.74 -22.62
C VAL A 31 0.76 -15.11 -21.23
N PRO A 32 -0.42 -14.84 -20.64
CA PRO A 32 -0.49 -14.32 -19.26
C PRO A 32 0.13 -15.26 -18.23
N ILE A 33 -0.02 -16.58 -18.39
CA ILE A 33 0.55 -17.59 -17.49
C ILE A 33 2.09 -17.57 -17.57
N LEU A 34 2.65 -17.53 -18.78
CA LEU A 34 4.10 -17.47 -18.96
C LEU A 34 4.70 -16.17 -18.41
N VAL A 35 4.01 -15.04 -18.63
CA VAL A 35 4.41 -13.74 -18.09
C VAL A 35 4.37 -13.76 -16.57
N LEU A 36 3.29 -14.27 -15.96
CA LEU A 36 3.16 -14.39 -14.52
C LEU A 36 4.21 -15.31 -13.93
N GLY A 37 4.46 -16.48 -14.55
CA GLY A 37 5.51 -17.43 -14.15
C GLY A 37 6.91 -16.79 -14.20
N TYR A 38 7.20 -16.05 -15.25
CA TYR A 38 8.44 -15.31 -15.41
C TYR A 38 8.61 -14.23 -14.34
N LEU A 39 7.56 -13.43 -14.06
CA LEU A 39 7.59 -12.39 -13.03
C LEU A 39 7.80 -12.99 -11.64
N VAL A 40 7.12 -14.08 -11.31
CA VAL A 40 7.30 -14.80 -10.03
C VAL A 40 8.72 -15.33 -9.92
N HIS A 41 9.24 -15.98 -10.94
CA HIS A 41 10.61 -16.51 -10.94
C HIS A 41 11.67 -15.41 -10.84
N ARG A 42 11.50 -14.30 -11.56
CA ARG A 42 12.49 -13.22 -11.67
C ARG A 42 12.53 -12.29 -10.46
N TYR A 43 11.36 -11.98 -9.88
CA TYR A 43 11.22 -10.93 -8.87
C TYR A 43 10.83 -11.44 -7.49
N VAL A 44 10.11 -12.54 -7.38
CA VAL A 44 9.64 -13.07 -6.10
C VAL A 44 10.59 -14.13 -5.54
N GLN A 45 11.08 -15.03 -6.36
CA GLN A 45 11.95 -16.12 -5.92
C GLN A 45 13.28 -15.64 -5.29
N PRO A 46 13.99 -14.61 -5.81
CA PRO A 46 15.24 -14.13 -5.23
C PRO A 46 15.09 -13.37 -3.91
N SER A 47 13.87 -12.90 -3.59
CA SER A 47 13.59 -12.08 -2.41
C SER A 47 12.96 -12.86 -1.25
N LEU A 48 12.83 -14.17 -1.36
CA LEU A 48 12.20 -15.01 -0.34
C LEU A 48 13.21 -15.43 0.73
N ASP A 49 12.97 -14.94 1.94
CA ASP A 49 13.61 -15.41 3.17
C ASP A 49 13.17 -16.86 3.46
N PRO A 50 14.03 -17.77 3.96
CA PRO A 50 13.68 -19.14 4.33
C PRO A 50 12.45 -19.28 5.24
N ALA A 51 12.15 -18.24 6.04
CA ALA A 51 10.98 -18.18 6.90
C ALA A 51 9.62 -18.06 6.15
N ASN A 52 9.64 -17.71 4.86
CA ASN A 52 8.43 -17.48 4.06
C ASN A 52 8.12 -18.58 3.03
N VAL A 53 8.79 -19.73 3.11
CA VAL A 53 8.64 -20.86 2.17
C VAL A 53 7.20 -21.37 2.09
N GLY A 54 6.44 -21.36 3.20
CA GLY A 54 5.04 -21.77 3.21
C GLY A 54 4.11 -20.90 2.36
N ARG A 55 4.36 -19.59 2.29
CA ARG A 55 3.59 -18.65 1.43
C ARG A 55 3.90 -18.86 -0.06
N PHE A 56 5.12 -19.30 -0.36
CA PHE A 56 5.52 -19.62 -1.74
C PHE A 56 4.78 -20.84 -2.29
N TYR A 57 4.62 -21.91 -1.49
CA TYR A 57 3.83 -23.06 -1.89
C TYR A 57 2.35 -22.73 -2.08
N GLY A 58 1.78 -21.83 -1.26
CA GLY A 58 0.43 -21.32 -1.45
C GLY A 58 0.23 -20.60 -2.78
N LEU A 59 1.20 -19.76 -3.18
CA LEU A 59 1.18 -19.06 -4.46
C LEU A 59 1.29 -20.03 -5.65
N GLN A 60 2.15 -21.03 -5.55
CA GLN A 60 2.28 -22.09 -6.57
C GLN A 60 0.99 -22.91 -6.71
N ALA A 61 0.34 -23.26 -5.59
CA ALA A 61 -0.92 -23.97 -5.60
C ALA A 61 -2.04 -23.14 -6.27
N LEU A 62 -2.08 -21.82 -6.03
CA LEU A 62 -3.04 -20.91 -6.68
C LEU A 62 -2.82 -20.81 -8.19
N ILE A 63 -1.57 -20.74 -8.64
CA ILE A 63 -1.21 -20.74 -10.07
C ILE A 63 -1.61 -22.08 -10.71
N LEU A 64 -1.34 -23.19 -10.05
CA LEU A 64 -1.72 -24.51 -10.54
C LEU A 64 -3.25 -24.67 -10.67
N LEU A 65 -4.01 -24.17 -9.70
CA LEU A 65 -5.48 -24.19 -9.70
C LEU A 65 -6.06 -23.34 -10.85
N THR A 66 -5.48 -22.17 -11.11
CA THR A 66 -5.89 -21.30 -12.24
C THR A 66 -5.58 -21.95 -13.58
N VAL A 67 -4.44 -22.61 -13.74
CA VAL A 67 -4.09 -23.36 -14.96
C VAL A 67 -5.07 -24.51 -15.17
N LEU A 68 -5.38 -25.28 -14.14
CA LEU A 68 -6.36 -26.37 -14.20
C LEU A 68 -7.76 -25.87 -14.58
N GLY A 69 -8.20 -24.76 -14.02
CA GLY A 69 -9.47 -24.11 -14.37
C GLY A 69 -9.52 -23.67 -15.84
N MET A 70 -8.43 -23.11 -16.37
CA MET A 70 -8.33 -22.73 -17.79
C MET A 70 -8.36 -23.94 -18.73
N ILE A 71 -7.67 -25.04 -18.37
CA ILE A 71 -7.70 -26.30 -19.14
C ILE A 71 -9.11 -26.88 -19.16
N ALA A 72 -9.79 -26.90 -18.02
CA ALA A 72 -11.16 -27.37 -17.93
C ALA A 72 -12.12 -26.50 -18.77
N GLY A 73 -11.99 -25.18 -18.72
CA GLY A 73 -12.76 -24.25 -19.54
C GLY A 73 -12.52 -24.45 -21.04
N ALA A 74 -11.27 -24.62 -21.46
CA ALA A 74 -10.90 -24.90 -22.85
C ALA A 74 -11.47 -26.27 -23.33
N TYR A 75 -11.47 -27.28 -22.47
CA TYR A 75 -12.05 -28.59 -22.76
C TYR A 75 -13.57 -28.52 -22.93
N ILE A 76 -14.27 -27.79 -22.07
CA ILE A 76 -15.72 -27.56 -22.17
C ILE A 76 -16.03 -26.81 -23.47
N MET A 77 -15.32 -25.74 -23.80
CA MET A 77 -15.47 -25.00 -25.06
C MET A 77 -15.25 -25.89 -26.28
N TRP A 78 -14.25 -26.76 -26.26
CA TRP A 78 -13.96 -27.70 -27.32
C TRP A 78 -15.05 -28.75 -27.50
N THR A 79 -15.60 -29.30 -26.42
CA THR A 79 -16.72 -30.28 -26.47
C THR A 79 -17.99 -29.62 -27.00
N ILE A 80 -18.31 -28.41 -26.58
CA ILE A 80 -19.44 -27.62 -27.11
C ILE A 80 -19.22 -27.33 -28.61
N GLY A 81 -18.02 -26.86 -29.00
CA GLY A 81 -17.71 -26.59 -30.40
C GLY A 81 -17.79 -27.82 -31.28
N ARG A 82 -17.42 -29.00 -30.76
CA ARG A 82 -17.59 -30.29 -31.49
C ARG A 82 -19.07 -30.67 -31.68
N ALA A 83 -19.90 -30.48 -30.67
CA ALA A 83 -21.34 -30.73 -30.73
C ALA A 83 -22.00 -29.81 -31.77
N PHE A 84 -21.61 -28.53 -31.80
CA PHE A 84 -22.11 -27.58 -32.81
C PHE A 84 -21.62 -27.89 -34.24
N ALA A 85 -20.38 -28.31 -34.41
CA ALA A 85 -19.86 -28.70 -35.73
C ALA A 85 -20.60 -29.94 -36.27
N GLY A 86 -20.89 -30.92 -35.40
CA GLY A 86 -21.69 -32.10 -35.78
C GLY A 86 -23.12 -31.74 -36.14
N MET A 87 -23.71 -30.77 -35.48
CA MET A 87 -25.09 -30.30 -35.74
C MET A 87 -25.16 -29.51 -37.06
N ALA A 88 -24.16 -28.67 -37.35
CA ALA A 88 -24.04 -27.94 -38.61
C ALA A 88 -23.84 -28.89 -39.81
N GLU A 89 -23.11 -29.98 -39.63
CA GLU A 89 -22.92 -31.02 -40.64
C GLU A 89 -24.22 -31.82 -40.90
N LEU A 90 -25.04 -32.04 -39.89
CA LEU A 90 -26.36 -32.66 -40.04
C LEU A 90 -27.38 -31.72 -40.75
N LEU A 91 -27.27 -30.40 -40.55
CA LEU A 91 -28.09 -29.40 -41.24
C LEU A 91 -27.72 -29.12 -42.67
N SER A 92 -26.44 -29.36 -43.06
CA SER A 92 -25.95 -29.15 -44.41
C SER A 92 -26.21 -30.35 -45.37
N ASN A 93 -26.73 -31.44 -44.85
CA ASN A 93 -26.99 -32.61 -45.64
C ASN A 93 -28.44 -32.57 -46.16
N GLU A 94 -28.67 -31.85 -47.29
CA GLU A 94 -29.94 -31.58 -47.96
C GLU A 94 -30.76 -32.84 -48.29
N THR A 95 -30.17 -33.99 -48.37
CA THR A 95 -30.86 -35.26 -48.68
C THR A 95 -31.65 -35.86 -47.52
N ARG A 96 -31.49 -35.34 -46.31
CA ARG A 96 -32.30 -35.73 -45.15
C ARG A 96 -33.49 -34.81 -44.86
N ILE A 97 -33.52 -33.61 -45.45
CA ILE A 97 -34.60 -32.62 -45.24
C ILE A 97 -35.92 -33.10 -45.83
N ALA A 98 -35.91 -33.90 -46.90
CA ALA A 98 -37.14 -34.48 -47.50
C ALA A 98 -37.87 -35.49 -46.59
N LYS A 99 -37.23 -36.00 -45.55
CA LYS A 99 -37.82 -36.94 -44.57
C LYS A 99 -38.28 -36.26 -43.27
N ILE A 100 -38.07 -34.95 -43.13
CA ILE A 100 -38.30 -34.16 -41.90
C ILE A 100 -39.65 -33.40 -41.94
N GLY A 101 -40.52 -33.67 -42.88
CA GLY A 101 -41.87 -33.05 -42.92
C GLY A 101 -42.74 -33.27 -41.64
N THR A 102 -42.34 -34.20 -40.77
CA THR A 102 -43.00 -34.46 -39.48
C THR A 102 -42.13 -34.03 -38.27
N GLN A 103 -40.95 -33.43 -38.48
CA GLN A 103 -40.01 -32.95 -37.40
C GLN A 103 -39.94 -31.44 -37.29
N SER A 104 -40.70 -30.70 -38.06
CA SER A 104 -40.73 -29.21 -38.04
C SER A 104 -40.97 -28.65 -36.63
N ASP A 105 -41.70 -29.31 -35.77
CA ASP A 105 -42.01 -28.89 -34.43
C ASP A 105 -40.84 -29.06 -33.45
N GLN A 106 -40.04 -30.09 -33.64
CA GLN A 106 -38.86 -30.34 -32.78
C GLN A 106 -37.69 -29.38 -33.10
N VAL A 107 -37.49 -29.03 -34.36
CA VAL A 107 -36.47 -28.04 -34.75
C VAL A 107 -36.87 -26.65 -34.28
N GLY A 108 -38.15 -26.30 -34.36
CA GLY A 108 -38.68 -25.05 -33.81
C GLY A 108 -38.50 -24.93 -32.29
N THR A 109 -38.71 -26.03 -31.57
CA THR A 109 -38.54 -26.10 -30.13
C THR A 109 -37.03 -25.98 -29.74
N LEU A 110 -36.15 -26.64 -30.47
CA LEU A 110 -34.69 -26.53 -30.28
C LEU A 110 -34.18 -25.11 -30.55
N MET A 111 -34.65 -24.45 -31.60
CA MET A 111 -34.30 -23.07 -31.92
C MET A 111 -34.78 -22.09 -30.84
N LYS A 112 -35.97 -22.28 -30.30
CA LYS A 112 -36.48 -21.49 -29.18
C LYS A 112 -35.63 -21.67 -27.91
N SER A 113 -35.31 -22.92 -27.57
CA SER A 113 -34.46 -23.23 -26.41
C SER A 113 -33.05 -22.63 -26.56
N PHE A 114 -32.49 -22.66 -27.77
CA PHE A 114 -31.20 -22.07 -28.08
C PHE A 114 -31.23 -20.53 -27.98
N SER A 115 -32.25 -19.88 -28.52
CA SER A 115 -32.43 -18.44 -28.40
C SER A 115 -32.60 -18.01 -26.94
N SER A 116 -33.33 -18.77 -26.16
CA SER A 116 -33.48 -18.54 -24.70
C SER A 116 -32.18 -18.70 -23.97
N MET A 117 -31.37 -19.70 -24.33
CA MET A 117 -30.04 -19.93 -23.72
C MET A 117 -29.06 -18.80 -24.06
N LEU A 118 -29.05 -18.32 -25.31
CA LEU A 118 -28.27 -17.16 -25.71
C LEU A 118 -28.65 -15.90 -24.92
N GLY A 119 -29.94 -15.62 -24.78
CA GLY A 119 -30.45 -14.51 -23.99
C GLY A 119 -30.00 -14.61 -22.50
N THR A 120 -30.01 -15.83 -21.95
CA THR A 120 -29.55 -16.06 -20.58
C THR A 120 -28.05 -15.80 -20.44
N VAL A 121 -27.22 -16.23 -21.41
CA VAL A 121 -25.77 -16.01 -21.42
C VAL A 121 -25.45 -14.51 -21.56
N GLU A 122 -26.16 -13.80 -22.45
CA GLU A 122 -25.99 -12.34 -22.58
C GLU A 122 -26.34 -11.62 -21.27
N GLN A 123 -27.45 -12.00 -20.63
CA GLN A 123 -27.86 -11.43 -19.34
C GLN A 123 -26.81 -11.70 -18.26
N GLN A 124 -26.32 -12.94 -18.16
CA GLN A 124 -25.26 -13.29 -17.21
C GLN A 124 -23.97 -12.52 -17.48
N ALA A 125 -23.60 -12.30 -18.73
CA ALA A 125 -22.42 -11.51 -19.08
C ALA A 125 -22.58 -10.03 -18.66
N MET A 126 -23.76 -9.45 -18.82
CA MET A 126 -24.07 -8.09 -18.34
C MET A 126 -24.06 -8.01 -16.81
N ASP A 127 -24.61 -9.01 -16.13
CA ASP A 127 -24.61 -9.08 -14.67
C ASP A 127 -23.21 -9.21 -14.11
N ILE A 128 -22.35 -10.05 -14.71
CA ILE A 128 -20.93 -10.19 -14.34
C ILE A 128 -20.18 -8.87 -14.53
N ASN A 129 -20.39 -8.18 -15.65
CA ASN A 129 -19.75 -6.90 -15.89
C ASN A 129 -20.19 -5.82 -14.88
N THR A 130 -21.50 -5.79 -14.57
CA THR A 130 -22.06 -4.90 -13.56
C THR A 130 -21.48 -5.21 -12.17
N PHE A 131 -21.36 -6.49 -11.83
CA PHE A 131 -20.76 -6.93 -10.57
C PHE A 131 -19.29 -6.56 -10.49
N ALA A 132 -18.53 -6.74 -11.58
CA ALA A 132 -17.12 -6.35 -11.65
C ALA A 132 -16.92 -4.85 -11.43
N MET A 133 -17.78 -4.01 -12.04
CA MET A 133 -17.72 -2.56 -11.82
C MET A 133 -18.04 -2.16 -10.37
N ARG A 134 -19.02 -2.81 -9.74
CA ARG A 134 -19.35 -2.58 -8.32
C ARG A 134 -18.22 -3.01 -7.39
N LEU A 135 -17.58 -4.13 -7.70
CA LEU A 135 -16.44 -4.63 -6.92
C LEU A 135 -15.24 -3.67 -7.02
N ASP A 136 -14.93 -3.16 -8.20
CA ASP A 136 -13.86 -2.16 -8.38
C ASP A 136 -14.15 -0.87 -7.61
N ALA A 137 -15.39 -0.38 -7.66
CA ALA A 137 -15.81 0.79 -6.90
C ALA A 137 -15.67 0.57 -5.37
N ALA A 138 -16.15 -0.57 -4.86
CA ALA A 138 -16.05 -0.93 -3.44
C ALA A 138 -14.59 -1.08 -2.99
N TYR A 139 -13.74 -1.64 -3.85
CA TYR A 139 -12.30 -1.76 -3.56
C TYR A 139 -11.61 -0.39 -3.45
N ARG A 140 -11.91 0.53 -4.35
CA ARG A 140 -11.40 1.91 -4.28
C ARG A 140 -11.87 2.66 -3.04
N GLU A 141 -13.12 2.49 -2.67
CA GLU A 141 -13.68 3.08 -1.44
C GLU A 141 -12.99 2.51 -0.19
N LEU A 142 -12.75 1.20 -0.17
CA LEU A 142 -12.03 0.53 0.91
C LEU A 142 -10.57 1.03 1.00
N GLU A 143 -9.87 1.18 -0.11
CA GLU A 143 -8.51 1.74 -0.13
C GLU A 143 -8.48 3.18 0.39
N ALA A 144 -9.40 4.03 -0.08
CA ALA A 144 -9.51 5.41 0.38
C ALA A 144 -9.82 5.49 1.89
N THR A 145 -10.72 4.65 2.36
CA THR A 145 -11.09 4.58 3.79
C THR A 145 -9.91 4.07 4.64
N ASN A 146 -9.19 3.05 4.18
CA ASN A 146 -7.99 2.56 4.85
C ASN A 146 -6.86 3.59 4.88
N ALA A 147 -6.67 4.33 3.79
CA ALA A 147 -5.69 5.43 3.75
C ALA A 147 -6.05 6.52 4.78
N LYS A 148 -7.32 6.91 4.84
CA LYS A 148 -7.85 7.89 5.82
C LYS A 148 -7.71 7.39 7.26
N LEU A 149 -8.03 6.11 7.52
CA LEU A 149 -7.86 5.50 8.84
C LEU A 149 -6.39 5.45 9.26
N LYS A 150 -5.47 5.14 8.33
CA LYS A 150 -4.02 5.19 8.60
C LYS A 150 -3.57 6.61 8.91
N GLU A 151 -4.03 7.59 8.15
CA GLU A 151 -3.67 8.99 8.34
C GLU A 151 -4.14 9.51 9.71
N THR A 152 -5.40 9.26 10.08
CA THR A 152 -5.92 9.60 11.42
C THR A 152 -5.22 8.82 12.53
N SER A 153 -4.85 7.56 12.30
CA SER A 153 -4.11 6.72 13.26
C SER A 153 -2.66 7.17 13.49
N PHE A 154 -2.12 8.08 12.67
CA PHE A 154 -0.74 8.58 12.78
C PHE A 154 -0.63 10.01 13.31
N LYS A 155 -1.75 10.66 13.57
CA LYS A 155 -1.79 12.03 14.09
C LYS A 155 -2.14 12.04 15.58
N ASP A 156 -1.63 13.08 16.27
CA ASP A 156 -2.04 13.43 17.61
C ASP A 156 -3.24 14.38 17.54
N GLU A 157 -4.31 14.09 18.27
CA GLU A 157 -5.58 14.82 18.21
C GLU A 157 -5.49 16.25 18.75
N VAL A 158 -4.61 16.52 19.70
CA VAL A 158 -4.46 17.83 20.32
C VAL A 158 -3.64 18.78 19.44
N THR A 159 -2.51 18.29 18.93
CA THR A 159 -1.52 19.12 18.23
C THR A 159 -1.57 19.02 16.72
N GLY A 160 -2.21 17.97 16.15
CA GLY A 160 -2.20 17.68 14.73
C GLY A 160 -0.85 17.21 14.18
N LEU A 161 0.18 17.11 15.01
CA LEU A 161 1.47 16.53 14.67
C LEU A 161 1.36 15.02 14.43
N TYR A 162 2.43 14.42 13.94
CA TYR A 162 2.53 12.97 13.98
C TYR A 162 2.60 12.46 15.41
N ASN A 163 2.09 11.25 15.65
CA ASN A 163 2.19 10.60 16.93
C ASN A 163 3.47 9.73 17.05
N ARG A 164 3.70 9.18 18.23
CA ARG A 164 4.82 8.28 18.54
C ARG A 164 4.95 7.12 17.55
N ARG A 165 3.81 6.53 17.15
CA ARG A 165 3.82 5.36 16.24
C ARG A 165 4.39 5.72 14.87
N PHE A 166 3.96 6.83 14.30
CA PHE A 166 4.50 7.30 13.02
C PHE A 166 5.98 7.67 13.12
N PHE A 167 6.37 8.37 14.19
CA PHE A 167 7.76 8.72 14.43
C PHE A 167 8.67 7.49 14.45
N SER A 168 8.30 6.43 15.20
CA SER A 168 9.09 5.20 15.29
C SER A 168 9.26 4.52 13.92
N LEU A 169 8.18 4.42 13.13
CA LEU A 169 8.24 3.86 11.78
C LEU A 169 9.20 4.64 10.88
N ARG A 170 9.10 5.97 10.89
CA ARG A 170 9.97 6.83 10.07
C ARG A 170 11.43 6.80 10.51
N LEU A 171 11.68 6.70 11.81
CA LEU A 171 13.03 6.57 12.34
C LEU A 171 13.70 5.27 11.87
N GLU A 172 12.99 4.14 11.90
CA GLU A 172 13.49 2.86 11.37
C GLU A 172 13.83 2.94 9.87
N GLU A 173 12.97 3.58 9.07
CA GLU A 173 13.21 3.80 7.65
C GLU A 173 14.47 4.65 7.42
N GLU A 174 14.63 5.76 8.14
CA GLU A 174 15.80 6.65 7.98
C GLU A 174 17.11 6.00 8.45
N ILE A 175 17.08 5.18 9.51
CA ILE A 175 18.25 4.39 9.91
C ILE A 175 18.61 3.35 8.85
N SER A 176 17.63 2.72 8.23
CA SER A 176 17.85 1.80 7.11
C SER A 176 18.47 2.52 5.91
N ARG A 177 18.06 3.77 5.64
CA ARG A 177 18.67 4.64 4.62
C ARG A 177 20.07 5.06 5.00
N PHE A 178 20.31 5.43 6.25
CA PHE A 178 21.65 5.75 6.75
C PHE A 178 22.63 4.60 6.52
N ARG A 179 22.25 3.37 6.87
CA ARG A 179 23.08 2.19 6.64
C ARG A 179 23.45 1.97 5.18
N ARG A 180 22.58 2.37 4.26
CA ARG A 180 22.75 2.17 2.80
C ARG A 180 23.53 3.32 2.15
N PHE A 181 23.25 4.55 2.53
CA PHE A 181 23.72 5.75 1.83
C PHE A 181 24.65 6.63 2.67
N ASN A 182 24.78 6.34 3.96
CA ASN A 182 25.56 7.11 4.93
C ASN A 182 25.16 8.59 5.04
N HIS A 183 23.90 8.92 4.74
CA HIS A 183 23.37 10.27 4.96
C HIS A 183 23.06 10.46 6.44
N PRO A 184 23.53 11.54 7.08
CA PRO A 184 23.38 11.72 8.52
C PRO A 184 21.91 11.85 8.90
N VAL A 185 21.55 11.28 10.04
CA VAL A 185 20.21 11.38 10.61
C VAL A 185 20.32 11.75 12.07
N SER A 186 19.48 12.70 12.51
CA SER A 186 19.47 13.18 13.89
C SER A 186 18.08 13.08 14.50
N VAL A 187 18.05 12.80 15.79
CA VAL A 187 16.86 12.82 16.63
C VAL A 187 17.00 13.94 17.66
N VAL A 188 15.96 14.76 17.77
CA VAL A 188 15.82 15.76 18.80
C VAL A 188 14.59 15.38 19.63
N VAL A 189 14.78 15.15 20.92
CA VAL A 189 13.69 14.95 21.88
C VAL A 189 13.59 16.20 22.74
N LEU A 190 12.40 16.69 22.98
CA LEU A 190 12.18 17.85 23.83
C LEU A 190 10.98 17.62 24.77
N ASP A 191 11.02 18.28 25.90
CA ASP A 191 9.99 18.24 26.92
C ASP A 191 9.75 19.66 27.47
N VAL A 192 8.49 19.97 27.70
CA VAL A 192 8.07 21.31 28.18
C VAL A 192 8.31 21.43 29.67
N ASP A 193 9.21 22.32 30.03
CA ASP A 193 9.63 22.50 31.41
C ASP A 193 8.49 22.96 32.33
N GLY A 194 8.12 22.13 33.31
CA GLY A 194 7.09 22.46 34.28
C GLY A 194 5.67 22.49 33.73
N PHE A 195 5.39 21.80 32.64
CA PHE A 195 4.06 21.75 32.01
C PHE A 195 2.93 21.38 32.98
N LYS A 196 3.20 20.49 33.93
CA LYS A 196 2.24 20.15 34.96
C LYS A 196 1.78 21.40 35.73
N SER A 197 2.69 22.33 36.04
CA SER A 197 2.33 23.57 36.74
C SER A 197 1.44 24.47 35.86
N VAL A 198 1.60 24.46 34.56
CA VAL A 198 0.69 25.16 33.63
C VAL A 198 -0.73 24.58 33.73
N ASN A 199 -0.84 23.27 33.71
CA ASN A 199 -2.13 22.58 33.82
C ASN A 199 -2.77 22.82 35.21
N ASP A 200 -1.99 22.72 36.28
CA ASP A 200 -2.48 22.86 37.65
C ASP A 200 -2.97 24.31 37.97
N GLU A 201 -2.32 25.31 37.32
CA GLU A 201 -2.65 26.73 37.58
C GLU A 201 -3.72 27.28 36.62
N PHE A 202 -3.66 26.91 35.32
CA PHE A 202 -4.50 27.50 34.25
C PHE A 202 -5.51 26.51 33.66
N GLY A 203 -5.47 25.26 34.05
CA GLY A 203 -6.35 24.20 33.57
C GLY A 203 -5.87 23.55 32.30
N HIS A 204 -6.39 22.36 31.99
CA HIS A 204 -6.00 21.55 30.84
C HIS A 204 -6.24 22.23 29.50
N ALA A 205 -7.26 23.07 29.36
CA ALA A 205 -7.54 23.77 28.10
C ALA A 205 -6.38 24.72 27.68
N VAL A 206 -5.79 25.42 28.66
CA VAL A 206 -4.62 26.30 28.46
C VAL A 206 -3.36 25.44 28.19
N GLY A 207 -3.23 24.32 28.89
CA GLY A 207 -2.17 23.35 28.59
C GLY A 207 -2.22 22.84 27.14
N ASP A 208 -3.40 22.46 26.68
CA ASP A 208 -3.61 22.03 25.31
C ASP A 208 -3.30 23.13 24.28
N GLU A 209 -3.65 24.39 24.58
CA GLU A 209 -3.29 25.55 23.75
C GLU A 209 -1.77 25.74 23.72
N THR A 210 -1.09 25.65 24.86
CA THR A 210 0.37 25.70 24.95
C THR A 210 1.05 24.61 24.09
N LEU A 211 0.51 23.39 24.12
CA LEU A 211 1.02 22.29 23.26
C LEU A 211 0.79 22.55 21.78
N ARG A 212 -0.34 23.16 21.39
CA ARG A 212 -0.61 23.55 19.99
C ARG A 212 0.35 24.65 19.53
N ASP A 213 0.64 25.63 20.37
CA ASP A 213 1.59 26.70 20.06
C ASP A 213 3.00 26.14 19.83
N ILE A 214 3.46 25.27 20.72
CA ILE A 214 4.76 24.57 20.57
C ILE A 214 4.77 23.74 19.29
N ALA A 215 3.70 23.03 18.97
CA ALA A 215 3.58 22.27 17.74
C ALA A 215 3.70 23.17 16.50
N GLN A 216 3.06 24.33 16.49
CA GLN A 216 3.18 25.32 15.41
C GLN A 216 4.60 25.86 15.28
N ILE A 217 5.27 26.16 16.38
CA ILE A 217 6.67 26.58 16.41
C ILE A 217 7.54 25.51 15.77
N LEU A 218 7.41 24.26 16.18
CA LEU A 218 8.18 23.13 15.61
C LEU A 218 7.94 22.96 14.13
N MET A 219 6.68 22.99 13.68
CA MET A 219 6.32 22.87 12.26
C MET A 219 6.89 24.01 11.43
N LYS A 220 6.76 25.25 11.88
CA LYS A 220 7.24 26.44 11.17
C LYS A 220 8.76 26.46 10.97
N HIS A 221 9.50 25.85 11.89
CA HIS A 221 10.96 25.83 11.87
C HIS A 221 11.57 24.52 11.35
N SER A 222 10.73 23.57 10.96
CA SER A 222 11.13 22.28 10.38
C SER A 222 10.98 22.28 8.86
N ARG A 223 11.88 21.56 8.17
CA ARG A 223 11.78 21.33 6.73
C ARG A 223 10.68 20.29 6.44
N GLY A 224 10.09 20.31 5.25
CA GLY A 224 9.07 19.35 4.85
C GLY A 224 9.49 17.87 4.86
N ILE A 225 10.80 17.59 4.78
CA ILE A 225 11.36 16.23 4.87
C ILE A 225 11.53 15.74 6.32
N ASN A 226 11.50 16.65 7.31
CA ASN A 226 11.63 16.32 8.72
C ASN A 226 10.30 15.80 9.28
N VAL A 227 10.36 14.96 10.29
CA VAL A 227 9.16 14.47 10.97
C VAL A 227 9.07 15.10 12.35
N VAL A 228 8.01 15.85 12.56
CA VAL A 228 7.70 16.47 13.85
C VAL A 228 6.55 15.69 14.49
N SER A 229 6.74 15.25 15.71
CA SER A 229 5.77 14.41 16.43
C SER A 229 5.56 14.83 17.86
N ARG A 230 4.37 14.60 18.39
CA ARG A 230 4.12 14.54 19.82
C ARG A 230 4.34 13.09 20.26
N TYR A 231 5.33 12.89 21.12
CA TYR A 231 5.76 11.55 21.52
C TYR A 231 5.00 11.03 22.74
N GLY A 232 4.61 11.92 23.63
CA GLY A 232 3.84 11.63 24.84
C GLY A 232 3.35 12.93 25.45
N GLY A 233 2.57 12.94 26.48
CA GLY A 233 2.08 14.08 27.25
C GLY A 233 2.56 15.48 26.83
N ASP A 234 3.65 15.93 27.41
CA ASP A 234 4.39 17.16 27.12
C ASP A 234 5.70 16.95 26.34
N GLU A 235 5.91 15.74 25.83
CA GLU A 235 7.11 15.35 25.09
C GLU A 235 6.87 15.42 23.57
N PHE A 236 7.84 15.98 22.85
CA PHE A 236 7.88 16.00 21.39
C PHE A 236 9.18 15.37 20.88
N ALA A 237 9.13 14.82 19.69
CA ALA A 237 10.29 14.29 19.01
C ALA A 237 10.36 14.79 17.57
N VAL A 238 11.55 15.17 17.12
CA VAL A 238 11.79 15.63 15.77
C VAL A 238 12.88 14.77 15.14
N LEU A 239 12.56 14.16 14.00
CA LEU A 239 13.51 13.46 13.16
C LEU A 239 14.02 14.42 12.08
N LEU A 240 15.28 14.69 12.10
CA LEU A 240 15.97 15.58 11.17
C LEU A 240 16.72 14.73 10.13
N VAL A 241 16.16 14.69 8.92
CA VAL A 241 16.74 13.93 7.80
C VAL A 241 17.92 14.71 7.19
N GLU A 242 18.97 13.99 6.80
CA GLU A 242 20.19 14.56 6.21
C GLU A 242 20.75 15.73 7.04
N THR A 243 20.82 15.54 8.36
CA THR A 243 21.23 16.57 9.29
C THR A 243 22.24 16.00 10.27
N SER A 244 23.41 16.61 10.34
CA SER A 244 24.49 16.25 11.29
C SER A 244 24.16 16.67 12.72
N LYS A 245 24.89 16.16 13.70
CA LYS A 245 24.75 16.50 15.12
C LYS A 245 24.85 18.00 15.37
N THR A 246 25.81 18.67 14.74
CA THR A 246 25.95 20.13 14.84
C THR A 246 24.72 20.86 14.31
N GLY A 247 24.20 20.44 13.14
CA GLY A 247 22.98 20.99 12.57
C GLY A 247 21.75 20.76 13.45
N ALA A 248 21.66 19.59 14.07
CA ALA A 248 20.58 19.26 14.98
C ALA A 248 20.64 20.06 16.31
N ARG A 249 21.83 20.29 16.85
CA ARG A 249 22.02 21.16 18.03
C ARG A 249 21.63 22.60 17.73
N LEU A 250 22.03 23.13 16.57
CA LEU A 250 21.63 24.48 16.12
C LEU A 250 20.13 24.60 15.93
N TYR A 251 19.49 23.57 15.36
CA TYR A 251 18.05 23.50 15.26
C TYR A 251 17.39 23.53 16.66
N ALA A 252 17.82 22.65 17.54
CA ALA A 252 17.27 22.54 18.89
C ALA A 252 17.43 23.85 19.68
N ASP A 253 18.62 24.50 19.63
CA ASP A 253 18.85 25.75 20.33
C ASP A 253 18.01 26.92 19.77
N ARG A 254 17.83 26.98 18.45
CA ARG A 254 16.91 27.93 17.83
C ARG A 254 15.47 27.73 18.33
N ILE A 255 14.97 26.48 18.36
CA ILE A 255 13.61 26.19 18.88
C ILE A 255 13.50 26.56 20.35
N ARG A 256 14.51 26.20 21.16
CA ARG A 256 14.57 26.55 22.59
C ARG A 256 14.39 28.07 22.79
N HIS A 257 15.13 28.87 22.02
CA HIS A 257 15.06 30.32 22.09
C HIS A 257 13.68 30.85 21.67
N VAL A 258 13.13 30.32 20.58
CA VAL A 258 11.78 30.71 20.10
C VAL A 258 10.72 30.37 21.15
N VAL A 259 10.75 29.17 21.74
CA VAL A 259 9.80 28.77 22.78
C VAL A 259 9.93 29.68 24.02
N ALA A 260 11.15 29.94 24.48
CA ALA A 260 11.39 30.79 25.66
C ALA A 260 10.94 32.25 25.48
N THR A 261 10.84 32.74 24.25
CA THR A 261 10.43 34.13 23.91
C THR A 261 9.03 34.23 23.36
N PHE A 262 8.33 33.11 23.15
CA PHE A 262 6.98 33.11 22.61
C PHE A 262 5.97 33.66 23.61
N PRO A 263 5.06 34.55 23.20
CA PRO A 263 4.02 35.12 24.09
C PRO A 263 2.85 34.13 24.19
N PHE A 264 2.97 33.16 25.09
CA PHE A 264 1.89 32.22 25.38
C PHE A 264 0.68 32.94 26.04
N SER A 265 -0.53 32.41 25.78
CA SER A 265 -1.81 33.06 26.18
C SER A 265 -1.93 33.31 27.71
N GLN A 266 -1.28 32.46 28.52
CA GLN A 266 -1.27 32.62 29.98
C GLN A 266 -0.33 33.72 30.51
N GLY A 267 0.41 34.41 29.61
CA GLY A 267 1.34 35.47 29.96
C GLY A 267 2.58 35.05 30.77
N LYS A 268 2.80 33.73 30.94
CA LYS A 268 3.98 33.16 31.58
C LYS A 268 5.00 32.68 30.54
N THR A 269 6.26 32.81 30.90
CA THR A 269 7.35 32.22 30.11
C THR A 269 7.31 30.69 30.24
N VAL A 270 7.21 30.02 29.11
CA VAL A 270 7.32 28.57 29.02
C VAL A 270 8.69 28.26 28.38
N THR A 271 9.41 27.31 28.95
CA THR A 271 10.68 26.85 28.39
C THR A 271 10.60 25.36 28.06
N ALA A 272 11.55 24.88 27.29
CA ALA A 272 11.69 23.47 26.99
C ALA A 272 13.15 23.04 27.07
N SER A 273 13.35 21.80 27.50
CA SER A 273 14.66 21.15 27.53
C SER A 273 14.79 20.20 26.36
N PHE A 274 16.01 20.03 25.83
CA PHE A 274 16.27 19.31 24.59
C PHE A 274 17.40 18.31 24.74
N GLY A 275 17.22 17.13 24.16
CA GLY A 275 18.26 16.12 23.95
C GLY A 275 18.45 15.84 22.46
N VAL A 276 19.69 15.70 22.05
CA VAL A 276 20.05 15.50 20.63
C VAL A 276 20.96 14.28 20.49
N SER A 277 20.61 13.41 19.56
CA SER A 277 21.46 12.31 19.11
C SER A 277 21.54 12.26 17.59
N SER A 278 22.63 11.70 17.05
CA SER A 278 22.87 11.69 15.61
C SER A 278 23.70 10.51 15.16
N LEU A 279 23.43 10.00 13.97
CA LEU A 279 24.31 9.09 13.23
C LEU A 279 25.03 9.87 12.14
N PRO A 280 26.33 9.62 11.92
CA PRO A 280 27.19 8.59 12.54
C PRO A 280 27.84 8.97 13.88
N ASP A 281 27.60 10.17 14.40
CA ASP A 281 28.35 10.73 15.54
C ASP A 281 28.17 9.95 16.86
N ASP A 282 26.99 9.35 17.06
CA ASP A 282 26.67 8.55 18.24
C ASP A 282 26.68 7.04 17.88
N GLU A 283 27.19 6.21 18.78
CA GLU A 283 27.36 4.75 18.56
C GLU A 283 26.04 3.96 18.60
N ALA A 284 24.94 4.53 18.08
CA ALA A 284 23.66 3.87 18.04
C ALA A 284 23.53 2.98 16.79
N THR A 285 23.20 1.72 16.97
CA THR A 285 23.00 0.77 15.88
C THR A 285 21.53 0.52 15.53
N THR A 286 20.61 0.95 16.38
CA THR A 286 19.16 0.74 16.23
C THR A 286 18.38 2.05 16.42
N SER A 287 17.11 2.06 15.99
CA SER A 287 16.18 3.18 16.18
C SER A 287 15.95 3.47 17.67
N GLU A 288 15.77 2.43 18.46
CA GLU A 288 15.62 2.56 19.90
C GLU A 288 16.88 3.08 20.56
N GLY A 289 18.07 2.62 20.09
CA GLY A 289 19.35 3.08 20.61
C GLY A 289 19.57 4.57 20.36
N LEU A 290 19.27 5.05 19.14
CA LEU A 290 19.40 6.47 18.79
C LEU A 290 18.40 7.34 19.58
N PHE A 291 17.15 6.90 19.67
CA PHE A 291 16.14 7.61 20.47
C PHE A 291 16.52 7.67 21.95
N ARG A 292 16.95 6.55 22.54
CA ARG A 292 17.39 6.48 23.92
C ARG A 292 18.56 7.42 24.20
N ALA A 293 19.53 7.52 23.30
CA ALA A 293 20.64 8.44 23.45
C ALA A 293 20.18 9.91 23.50
N ALA A 294 19.18 10.28 22.69
CA ALA A 294 18.57 11.61 22.76
C ALA A 294 17.80 11.83 24.09
N ASP A 295 17.08 10.83 24.55
CA ASP A 295 16.29 10.88 25.81
C ASP A 295 17.24 11.01 27.03
N GLU A 296 18.34 10.27 27.07
CA GLU A 296 19.38 10.42 28.11
C GLU A 296 19.97 11.82 28.11
N ALA A 297 20.20 12.42 26.94
CA ALA A 297 20.66 13.80 26.79
C ALA A 297 19.60 14.81 27.28
N LEU A 298 18.30 14.58 26.97
CA LEU A 298 17.21 15.40 27.49
C LEU A 298 17.14 15.33 29.03
N TYR A 299 17.27 14.15 29.58
CA TYR A 299 17.33 13.99 31.04
C TYR A 299 18.50 14.78 31.67
N ALA A 300 19.68 14.74 31.01
CA ALA A 300 20.82 15.55 31.44
C ALA A 300 20.51 17.07 31.38
N ALA A 301 19.84 17.53 30.31
CA ALA A 301 19.41 18.91 30.17
C ALA A 301 18.47 19.34 31.31
N LYS A 302 17.49 18.52 31.66
CA LYS A 302 16.56 18.79 32.79
C LYS A 302 17.29 18.88 34.10
N ARG A 303 18.27 18.01 34.38
CA ARG A 303 19.08 18.03 35.61
C ARG A 303 20.03 19.21 35.70
N ALA A 304 20.55 19.67 34.59
CA ALA A 304 21.52 20.78 34.54
C ALA A 304 20.87 22.17 34.63
N GLY A 305 19.56 22.25 34.90
CA GLY A 305 18.87 23.51 35.15
C GLY A 305 17.76 23.85 34.13
N LYS A 306 17.41 22.90 33.25
CA LYS A 306 16.36 23.06 32.23
C LYS A 306 16.69 24.13 31.19
N ASN A 307 15.76 24.41 30.26
CA ASN A 307 15.90 25.42 29.19
C ASN A 307 17.24 25.38 28.48
N GLN A 308 17.70 24.21 28.10
CA GLN A 308 18.98 24.01 27.44
C GLN A 308 18.98 22.80 26.50
N VAL A 309 20.00 22.71 25.67
CA VAL A 309 20.23 21.63 24.70
C VAL A 309 21.44 20.81 25.14
N MET A 310 21.24 19.51 25.29
CA MET A 310 22.35 18.57 25.51
C MET A 310 22.44 17.60 24.33
N GLY A 311 23.69 17.26 23.93
CA GLY A 311 23.96 16.22 22.94
C GLY A 311 24.26 14.87 23.61
N ALA A 312 23.88 13.79 23.00
CA ALA A 312 24.31 12.45 23.40
C ALA A 312 25.85 12.31 23.29
N GLY A 313 26.40 11.38 24.04
CA GLY A 313 27.85 11.15 24.08
C GLY A 313 28.52 11.72 25.33
N PRO A 314 29.82 11.46 25.53
CA PRO A 314 30.57 12.01 26.69
C PRO A 314 30.46 13.54 26.65
N ALA A 315 30.19 14.13 27.81
CA ALA A 315 30.08 15.58 27.94
C ALA A 315 31.30 16.23 27.30
N GLU A 316 31.07 17.07 26.26
CA GLU A 316 32.14 17.93 25.73
C GLU A 316 32.69 18.71 26.91
N LYS A 317 33.97 18.48 27.23
CA LYS A 317 34.67 19.35 28.19
C LYS A 317 34.61 20.74 27.59
N ALA A 318 33.90 21.64 28.27
CA ALA A 318 33.99 23.07 27.98
C ALA A 318 35.46 23.46 28.16
N ASP A 319 36.08 23.79 27.02
CA ASP A 319 37.40 24.48 27.05
C ASP A 319 37.22 25.95 27.49
#